data_a0efa44270ed7f2fa9dbada3391dc8af
#
_entry.id   a0efa44270ed7f2fa9dbada3391dc8af
#
_cell.length_a   1.000
_cell.length_b   1.000
_cell.length_c   1.000
_cell.angle_alpha   90.00
_cell.angle_beta   90.00
_cell.angle_gamma   90.00
#
_symmetry.space_group_name_H-M   'P 1'
#
loop_
_entity.id
_entity.type
_entity.pdbx_description
1 polymer ?
#
loop_
_entity_poly.entity_id
_entity_poly.type
_entity_poly.pdbx_seq_one_letter_code
_entity_poly.pdbx_strand_id
1 'polypeptide(L)'
;MCSSDLLLIHNNDIRVIDFDDCGLGWFLYDAGTAVSFFEHKPEVPGLIDAWVEGYRRVRALSKKEEAELPTFVILRRVILFAWMGSHSETDLAKQEGPAYAEGTCEMAEKYLSRFA
;
A
#
# COMPACT_ATOMS: atom_id res chain seq x y z
N MET A 1 1.56 -8.55 7.51
CA MET A 1 0.08 -8.55 7.65
C MET A 1 -0.56 -7.98 6.41
N CYS A 2 -1.60 -8.61 5.90
CA CYS A 2 -2.35 -8.10 4.75
C CYS A 2 -3.29 -6.99 5.24
N SER A 3 -3.30 -5.83 4.61
CA SER A 3 -4.16 -4.71 5.00
C SER A 3 -5.66 -5.04 4.93
N SER A 4 -6.04 -6.07 4.17
CA SER A 4 -7.42 -6.54 4.10
C SER A 4 -7.93 -7.18 5.39
N ASP A 5 -7.05 -7.64 6.26
CA ASP A 5 -7.39 -8.32 7.51
C ASP A 5 -7.61 -7.34 8.66
N LEU A 6 -7.41 -6.04 8.41
CA LEU A 6 -7.54 -4.98 9.41
C LEU A 6 -8.92 -4.30 9.41
N LEU A 7 -9.82 -4.71 8.52
CA LEU A 7 -11.13 -4.09 8.35
C LEU A 7 -12.24 -5.11 8.59
N LEU A 8 -13.15 -4.79 9.50
CA LEU A 8 -14.41 -5.49 9.68
C LEU A 8 -15.55 -4.68 9.08
N ILE A 9 -16.33 -5.29 8.21
CA ILE A 9 -17.50 -4.67 7.59
C ILE A 9 -18.77 -5.36 8.12
N HIS A 10 -19.64 -4.57 8.75
CA HIS A 10 -20.94 -5.03 9.23
C HIS A 10 -21.99 -3.95 9.02
N ASN A 11 -23.10 -4.28 8.33
CA ASN A 11 -24.21 -3.37 8.05
C ASN A 11 -23.78 -1.99 7.50
N ASN A 12 -22.88 -1.94 6.52
CA ASN A 12 -22.28 -0.72 5.97
C ASN A 12 -21.40 0.08 6.96
N ASP A 13 -21.17 -0.45 8.17
CA ASP A 13 -20.24 0.13 9.12
C ASP A 13 -18.87 -0.52 8.95
N ILE A 14 -17.80 0.29 8.92
CA ILE A 14 -16.42 -0.17 8.74
C ILE A 14 -15.70 0.08 10.06
N ARG A 15 -15.11 -0.97 10.62
CA ARG A 15 -14.30 -0.90 11.83
C ARG A 15 -12.88 -1.32 11.52
N VAL A 16 -11.93 -0.50 11.96
CA VAL A 16 -10.51 -0.83 11.90
C VAL A 16 -10.16 -1.61 13.16
N ILE A 17 -9.39 -2.68 12.99
CA ILE A 17 -8.91 -3.55 14.07
C ILE A 17 -7.40 -3.72 13.96
N ASP A 18 -6.80 -4.39 14.97
CA ASP A 18 -5.39 -4.77 14.98
C ASP A 18 -4.43 -3.55 14.95
N PHE A 19 -4.38 -2.85 16.08
CA PHE A 19 -3.53 -1.68 16.27
C PHE A 19 -2.15 -2.01 16.88
N ASP A 20 -1.77 -3.27 16.97
CA ASP A 20 -0.55 -3.70 17.68
C ASP A 20 0.72 -3.08 17.06
N ASP A 21 0.77 -3.00 15.74
CA ASP A 21 1.88 -2.44 14.98
C ASP A 21 1.66 -0.98 14.56
N CYS A 22 0.68 -0.28 15.15
CA CYS A 22 0.45 1.12 14.84
C CYS A 22 1.53 2.00 15.48
N GLY A 23 1.84 3.11 14.81
CA GLY A 23 2.86 4.05 15.29
C GLY A 23 2.78 5.40 14.62
N LEU A 24 3.64 6.32 15.07
CA LEU A 24 3.79 7.62 14.46
C LEU A 24 4.58 7.49 13.15
N GLY A 25 4.04 8.03 12.08
CA GLY A 25 4.64 7.96 10.74
C GLY A 25 4.04 8.96 9.77
N TRP A 26 4.42 8.84 8.53
CA TRP A 26 3.82 9.62 7.45
C TRP A 26 2.39 9.12 7.17
N PHE A 27 1.41 9.97 7.34
CA PHE A 27 0.00 9.60 7.15
C PHE A 27 -0.34 9.16 5.72
N LEU A 28 0.40 9.60 4.69
CA LEU A 28 0.23 9.08 3.31
C LEU A 28 0.68 7.63 3.14
N TYR A 29 1.46 7.10 4.08
CA TYR A 29 1.86 5.70 4.08
C TYR A 29 0.65 4.75 4.21
N ASP A 30 -0.41 5.19 4.88
CA ASP A 30 -1.65 4.41 5.01
C ASP A 30 -2.30 4.15 3.65
N ALA A 31 -2.20 5.08 2.70
CA ALA A 31 -2.68 4.86 1.33
C ALA A 31 -1.89 3.74 0.63
N GLY A 32 -0.56 3.71 0.79
CA GLY A 32 0.28 2.61 0.30
C GLY A 32 -0.08 1.28 0.97
N THR A 33 -0.33 1.30 2.28
CA THR A 33 -0.73 0.11 3.03
C THR A 33 -2.08 -0.44 2.57
N ALA A 34 -3.02 0.43 2.24
CA ALA A 34 -4.36 0.04 1.78
C ALA A 34 -4.36 -0.77 0.48
N VAL A 35 -3.32 -0.66 -0.35
CA VAL A 35 -3.19 -1.38 -1.62
C VAL A 35 -2.12 -2.48 -1.59
N SER A 36 -1.65 -2.88 -0.41
CA SER A 36 -0.62 -3.91 -0.23
C SER A 36 -0.98 -5.21 -0.95
N PHE A 37 -0.01 -5.80 -1.63
CA PHE A 37 -0.07 -7.03 -2.42
C PHE A 37 -0.84 -6.95 -3.75
N PHE A 38 -1.60 -5.91 -4.00
CA PHE A 38 -2.31 -5.74 -5.28
C PHE A 38 -2.01 -4.41 -5.98
N GLU A 39 -0.89 -3.77 -5.64
CA GLU A 39 -0.47 -2.47 -6.15
C GLU A 39 -0.37 -2.41 -7.68
N HIS A 40 -0.14 -3.56 -8.32
CA HIS A 40 -0.02 -3.71 -9.78
C HIS A 40 -1.38 -3.82 -10.50
N LYS A 41 -2.48 -3.97 -9.77
CA LYS A 41 -3.79 -4.19 -10.37
C LYS A 41 -4.37 -2.91 -10.99
N PRO A 42 -5.12 -3.05 -12.10
CA PRO A 42 -5.68 -1.89 -12.81
C PRO A 42 -6.70 -1.09 -11.99
N GLU A 43 -7.28 -1.68 -10.93
CA GLU A 43 -8.24 -1.01 -10.06
C GLU A 43 -7.59 -0.04 -9.07
N VAL A 44 -6.30 -0.17 -8.82
CA VAL A 44 -5.58 0.60 -7.77
C VAL A 44 -5.68 2.11 -7.95
N PRO A 45 -5.56 2.71 -9.15
CA PRO A 45 -5.76 4.14 -9.30
C PRO A 45 -7.11 4.62 -8.77
N GLY A 46 -8.20 3.90 -9.08
CA GLY A 46 -9.54 4.23 -8.58
C GLY A 46 -9.66 4.06 -7.06
N LEU A 47 -8.98 3.08 -6.47
CA LEU A 47 -8.93 2.90 -5.02
C LEU A 47 -8.18 4.04 -4.32
N ILE A 48 -7.07 4.49 -4.89
CA ILE A 48 -6.31 5.64 -4.39
C ILE A 48 -7.15 6.93 -4.50
N ASP A 49 -7.86 7.14 -5.62
CA ASP A 49 -8.77 8.29 -5.76
C ASP A 49 -9.88 8.28 -4.70
N ALA A 50 -10.49 7.13 -4.45
CA ALA A 50 -11.49 6.95 -3.40
C ALA A 50 -10.90 7.20 -1.99
N TRP A 51 -9.67 6.73 -1.74
CA TRP A 51 -8.96 7.00 -0.50
C TRP A 51 -8.72 8.52 -0.30
N VAL A 52 -8.26 9.21 -1.34
CA VAL A 52 -8.05 10.68 -1.33
C VAL A 52 -9.36 11.41 -1.05
N GLU A 53 -10.45 11.01 -1.70
CA GLU A 53 -11.77 11.60 -1.47
C GLU A 53 -12.22 11.42 -0.01
N GLY A 54 -12.10 10.19 0.50
CA GLY A 54 -12.44 9.88 1.89
C GLY A 54 -11.58 10.66 2.89
N TYR A 55 -10.27 10.73 2.65
CA TYR A 55 -9.32 11.47 3.49
C TYR A 55 -9.68 12.97 3.56
N ARG A 56 -10.00 13.58 2.43
CA ARG A 56 -10.37 15.00 2.34
C ARG A 56 -11.66 15.38 3.08
N ARG A 57 -12.52 14.41 3.41
CA ARG A 57 -13.71 14.66 4.24
C ARG A 57 -13.36 14.96 5.69
N VAL A 58 -12.20 14.51 6.15
CA VAL A 58 -11.76 14.64 7.55
C VAL A 58 -10.58 15.61 7.69
N ARG A 59 -9.65 15.60 6.73
CA ARG A 59 -8.42 16.38 6.76
C ARG A 59 -8.08 16.94 5.38
N ALA A 60 -7.57 18.17 5.33
CA ALA A 60 -7.07 18.74 4.09
C ALA A 60 -5.88 17.92 3.56
N LEU A 61 -5.87 17.70 2.25
CA LEU A 61 -4.79 17.10 1.50
C LEU A 61 -4.52 17.97 0.27
N SER A 62 -3.37 18.60 0.23
CA SER A 62 -2.96 19.46 -0.88
C SER A 62 -2.66 18.63 -2.14
N LYS A 63 -2.69 19.27 -3.31
CA LYS A 63 -2.29 18.62 -4.57
C LYS A 63 -0.82 18.19 -4.58
N LYS A 64 0.03 18.91 -3.84
CA LYS A 64 1.44 18.54 -3.69
C LYS A 64 1.60 17.26 -2.88
N GLU A 65 0.88 17.11 -1.78
CA GLU A 65 0.86 15.89 -0.98
C GLU A 65 0.26 14.72 -1.78
N GLU A 66 -0.86 14.94 -2.48
CA GLU A 66 -1.48 13.93 -3.34
C GLU A 66 -0.51 13.40 -4.41
N ALA A 67 0.33 14.27 -4.99
CA ALA A 67 1.34 13.88 -5.97
C ALA A 67 2.41 12.93 -5.42
N GLU A 68 2.58 12.86 -4.10
CA GLU A 68 3.51 11.95 -3.43
C GLU A 68 2.94 10.54 -3.16
N LEU A 69 1.65 10.32 -3.36
CA LEU A 69 1.04 9.00 -3.12
C LEU A 69 1.76 7.84 -3.83
N PRO A 70 2.17 7.96 -5.10
CA PRO A 70 2.93 6.89 -5.76
C PRO A 70 4.26 6.57 -5.05
N THR A 71 4.89 7.55 -4.39
CA THR A 71 6.09 7.35 -3.59
C THR A 71 5.80 6.43 -2.40
N PHE A 72 4.66 6.62 -1.72
CA PHE A 72 4.28 5.78 -0.59
C PHE A 72 3.81 4.39 -1.01
N VAL A 73 3.20 4.25 -2.18
CA VAL A 73 2.84 2.94 -2.75
C VAL A 73 4.10 2.12 -3.03
N ILE A 74 5.10 2.69 -3.73
CA ILE A 74 6.34 1.96 -4.01
C ILE A 74 7.17 1.72 -2.75
N LEU A 75 7.20 2.66 -1.81
CA LEU A 75 7.84 2.48 -0.50
C LEU A 75 7.25 1.27 0.24
N ARG A 76 5.92 1.19 0.33
CA ARG A 76 5.24 0.05 0.95
C ARG A 76 5.57 -1.25 0.25
N ARG A 77 5.57 -1.25 -1.09
CA ARG A 77 5.94 -2.40 -1.91
C ARG A 77 7.34 -2.92 -1.59
N VAL A 78 8.33 -2.02 -1.52
CA VAL A 78 9.71 -2.38 -1.20
C VAL A 78 9.86 -2.92 0.23
N ILE A 79 9.14 -2.35 1.19
CA ILE A 79 9.13 -2.84 2.58
C ILE A 79 8.55 -4.26 2.64
N LEU A 80 7.45 -4.53 1.94
CA LEU A 80 6.86 -5.87 1.89
C LEU A 80 7.78 -6.87 1.19
N PHE A 81 8.46 -6.46 0.14
CA PHE A 81 9.45 -7.31 -0.54
C PHE A 81 10.61 -7.66 0.40
N ALA A 82 11.12 -6.69 1.17
CA ALA A 82 12.13 -6.94 2.18
C ALA A 82 11.62 -7.88 3.29
N TRP A 83 10.37 -7.72 3.72
CA TRP A 83 9.72 -8.62 4.67
C TRP A 83 9.64 -10.07 4.14
N MET A 84 9.23 -10.25 2.89
CA MET A 84 9.22 -11.58 2.24
C MET A 84 10.61 -12.21 2.21
N GLY A 85 11.66 -11.41 1.95
CA GLY A 85 13.04 -11.87 1.98
C GLY A 85 13.49 -12.36 3.35
N SER A 86 13.11 -11.65 4.41
CA SER A 86 13.45 -12.01 5.79
C SER A 86 12.58 -13.16 6.34
N HIS A 87 11.44 -13.48 5.70
CA HIS A 87 10.50 -14.53 6.08
C HIS A 87 10.34 -15.55 4.92
N SER A 88 11.46 -15.90 4.30
CA SER A 88 11.50 -16.77 3.11
C SER A 88 11.01 -18.20 3.38
N GLU A 89 10.91 -18.62 4.65
CA GLU A 89 10.37 -19.91 5.08
C GLU A 89 8.84 -19.96 5.02
N THR A 90 8.14 -18.83 4.94
CA THR A 90 6.68 -18.78 4.90
C THR A 90 6.13 -19.25 3.55
N ASP A 91 4.92 -19.82 3.57
CA ASP A 91 4.26 -20.27 2.34
C ASP A 91 3.97 -19.09 1.39
N LEU A 92 3.60 -17.94 1.94
CA LEU A 92 3.39 -16.73 1.16
C LEU A 92 4.65 -16.31 0.39
N ALA A 93 5.81 -16.25 1.08
CA ALA A 93 7.06 -15.86 0.44
C ALA A 93 7.53 -16.87 -0.62
N LYS A 94 7.30 -18.16 -0.40
CA LYS A 94 7.64 -19.23 -1.37
C LYS A 94 6.77 -19.19 -2.62
N GLN A 95 5.46 -18.94 -2.47
CA GLN A 95 4.51 -18.94 -3.57
C GLN A 95 4.52 -17.63 -4.35
N GLU A 96 4.49 -16.50 -3.67
CA GLU A 96 4.34 -15.17 -4.28
C GLU A 96 5.66 -14.42 -4.48
N GLY A 97 6.71 -14.78 -3.72
CA GLY A 97 7.97 -14.03 -3.68
C GLY A 97 8.61 -13.77 -5.04
N PRO A 98 8.77 -14.77 -5.92
CA PRO A 98 9.39 -14.56 -7.24
C PRO A 98 8.60 -13.58 -8.11
N ALA A 99 7.29 -13.76 -8.24
CA ALA A 99 6.42 -12.86 -9.01
C ALA A 99 6.33 -11.46 -8.37
N TYR A 100 6.35 -11.41 -7.04
CA TYR A 100 6.35 -10.15 -6.31
C TYR A 100 7.66 -9.37 -6.51
N ALA A 101 8.80 -10.06 -6.56
CA ALA A 101 10.12 -9.49 -6.87
C ALA A 101 10.14 -8.85 -8.26
N GLU A 102 9.74 -9.62 -9.28
CA GLU A 102 9.68 -9.16 -10.68
C GLU A 102 8.77 -7.92 -10.82
N GLY A 103 7.55 -7.99 -10.31
CA GLY A 103 6.61 -6.87 -10.32
C GLY A 103 7.12 -5.66 -9.51
N THR A 104 7.93 -5.87 -8.48
CA THR A 104 8.56 -4.78 -7.72
C THR A 104 9.60 -4.06 -8.56
N CYS A 105 10.42 -4.78 -9.34
CA CYS A 105 11.39 -4.18 -10.25
C CYS A 105 10.69 -3.34 -11.33
N GLU A 106 9.66 -3.88 -11.98
CA GLU A 106 8.87 -3.16 -13.01
C GLU A 106 8.24 -1.87 -12.45
N MET A 107 7.65 -1.95 -11.27
CA MET A 107 7.05 -0.79 -10.61
C MET A 107 8.09 0.25 -10.22
N ALA A 108 9.27 -0.18 -9.75
CA ALA A 108 10.37 0.71 -9.40
C ALA A 108 10.93 1.46 -10.62
N GLU A 109 11.13 0.76 -11.73
CA GLU A 109 11.58 1.36 -12.99
C GLU A 109 10.56 2.40 -13.50
N LYS A 110 9.28 2.06 -13.49
CA LYS A 110 8.20 2.98 -13.85
C LYS A 110 8.16 4.21 -12.93
N TYR A 111 8.35 4.01 -11.64
CA TYR A 111 8.40 5.11 -10.67
C TYR A 111 9.59 6.03 -10.94
N LEU A 112 10.79 5.47 -11.11
CA LEU A 112 12.02 6.23 -11.36
C LEU A 112 11.99 6.99 -12.69
N SER A 113 11.29 6.47 -13.70
CA SER A 113 11.13 7.17 -14.99
C SER A 113 10.45 8.54 -14.88
N ARG A 114 9.75 8.82 -13.77
CA ARG A 114 9.13 10.12 -13.48
C ARG A 114 10.17 11.22 -13.18
N PHE A 115 11.40 10.84 -12.87
CA PHE A 115 12.49 11.75 -12.49
C PHE A 115 13.62 11.81 -13.53
N ALA A 116 13.48 11.03 -14.60
CA ALA A 116 14.47 10.95 -15.68
C ALA A 116 14.41 12.15 -16.65
#